data_cfe67e68403445efd3a85deeaf03dd6f
#
_entry.id   cfe67e68403445efd3a85deeaf03dd6f
#
_cell.length_a   1.000
_cell.length_b   1.000
_cell.length_c   1.000
_cell.angle_alpha   90.00
_cell.angle_beta   90.00
_cell.angle_gamma   90.00
#
_symmetry.space_group_name_H-M   'P 1'
#
loop_
_entity.id
_entity.type
_entity.pdbx_description
1 polymer ?
#
loop_
_entity_poly.entity_id
_entity_poly.type
_entity_poly.pdbx_seq_one_letter_code
_entity_poly.pdbx_strand_id
1 'polypeptide(L)'
;MGARVPWILAKHVVRNCVAPIMVYATVLVADAIVFEASLSFIGAGITSVNTPTWGNMLSEGKALLLSGHWWPTFFPGLMILITTLCLNVLSEGLTDAMASPRIRANVDVEADEEAMQTEHAWKEAGAAVRSHADLPADAVTQAQVSELTGLVEPAAEETPLEERLATLRRAELARQDRLVYPTPEAEPVLEVKNLSIAFPAQHGDVNIVDDVSFSVRPGETMGLVGESGCGKSITSMAVMGLLPPTARITGEILFKGRNILEMTLAEHNALRGHEMSMIYQDALSSLNPSMLIRSQMKQLTRRGGTRSAEELLDLVGLDPVRTLKSYPHELSGGQRQRVLIAMALTRDPSLVIADEPTTALDVTVQKQVIDLLNDLREKLGFAMVFVSHDLALVAKVAHRVTVMYAGQVVEQAGTSELLTNPVHEYTRGLLGAVLSIEAGSNRLHQVRGTVPSPSEFVKGDRFAPRSSYPTVGLDTRPVLKPVAAGSDHFYAVTPELEAILAKEAMS
;
A
#
# COMPACT_ATOMS: atom_id res chain seq x y z
N MET A 1 31.85 -10.02 -19.76
CA MET A 1 31.65 -9.62 -21.18
C MET A 1 30.28 -8.97 -21.28
N GLY A 2 30.21 -7.66 -21.58
CA GLY A 2 28.97 -6.90 -21.65
C GLY A 2 28.22 -7.19 -22.96
N ALA A 3 26.95 -7.53 -22.89
CA ALA A 3 26.11 -7.67 -24.07
C ALA A 3 25.96 -6.30 -24.76
N ARG A 4 25.97 -6.27 -26.11
CA ARG A 4 25.83 -5.02 -26.86
C ARG A 4 24.45 -4.40 -26.66
N VAL A 5 24.38 -3.09 -26.45
CA VAL A 5 23.15 -2.32 -26.22
C VAL A 5 22.02 -2.66 -27.20
N PRO A 6 22.22 -2.76 -28.53
CA PRO A 6 21.14 -3.10 -29.47
C PRO A 6 20.60 -4.54 -29.27
N TRP A 7 21.42 -5.47 -28.79
CA TRP A 7 20.98 -6.83 -28.47
C TRP A 7 20.10 -6.88 -27.22
N ILE A 8 20.45 -6.07 -26.17
CA ILE A 8 19.64 -5.92 -24.96
C ILE A 8 18.29 -5.28 -25.31
N LEU A 9 18.30 -4.22 -26.11
CA LEU A 9 17.09 -3.55 -26.59
C LEU A 9 16.18 -4.52 -27.35
N ALA A 10 16.68 -5.25 -28.35
CA ALA A 10 15.87 -6.14 -29.17
C ALA A 10 15.37 -7.38 -28.42
N LYS A 11 16.20 -7.97 -27.55
CA LYS A 11 15.88 -9.25 -26.91
C LYS A 11 15.13 -9.11 -25.58
N HIS A 12 15.36 -8.03 -24.84
CA HIS A 12 14.74 -7.83 -23.51
C HIS A 12 13.72 -6.70 -23.51
N VAL A 13 14.04 -5.52 -24.06
CA VAL A 13 13.13 -4.37 -24.01
C VAL A 13 11.97 -4.54 -24.98
N VAL A 14 12.23 -4.78 -26.26
CA VAL A 14 11.16 -4.93 -27.27
C VAL A 14 10.24 -6.09 -26.90
N ARG A 15 10.79 -7.24 -26.52
CA ARG A 15 10.00 -8.41 -26.15
C ARG A 15 9.07 -8.17 -24.95
N ASN A 16 9.51 -7.39 -23.98
CA ASN A 16 8.71 -7.07 -22.79
C ASN A 16 7.72 -5.92 -23.04
N CYS A 17 7.98 -5.05 -24.03
CA CYS A 17 7.11 -3.96 -24.41
C CYS A 17 6.00 -4.33 -25.40
N VAL A 18 6.16 -5.44 -26.16
CA VAL A 18 5.16 -5.86 -27.15
C VAL A 18 3.80 -6.13 -26.52
N ALA A 19 3.73 -6.82 -25.37
CA ALA A 19 2.48 -7.14 -24.71
C ALA A 19 1.68 -5.89 -24.30
N PRO A 20 2.24 -4.95 -23.51
CA PRO A 20 1.55 -3.71 -23.17
C PRO A 20 1.16 -2.87 -24.40
N ILE A 21 2.01 -2.81 -25.43
CA ILE A 21 1.72 -2.07 -26.67
C ILE A 21 0.53 -2.67 -27.40
N MET A 22 0.45 -3.99 -27.51
CA MET A 22 -0.67 -4.68 -28.20
C MET A 22 -1.98 -4.49 -27.46
N VAL A 23 -1.97 -4.59 -26.12
CA VAL A 23 -3.15 -4.32 -25.28
C VAL A 23 -3.61 -2.87 -25.45
N TYR A 24 -2.70 -1.92 -25.37
CA TYR A 24 -3.03 -0.50 -25.55
C TYR A 24 -3.54 -0.20 -26.96
N ALA A 25 -2.99 -0.85 -28.00
CA ALA A 25 -3.45 -0.69 -29.37
C ALA A 25 -4.89 -1.21 -29.56
N THR A 26 -5.28 -2.34 -28.96
CA THR A 26 -6.65 -2.85 -29.05
C THR A 26 -7.67 -1.92 -28.38
N VAL A 27 -7.33 -1.36 -27.22
CA VAL A 27 -8.16 -0.36 -26.53
C VAL A 27 -8.29 0.90 -27.36
N LEU A 28 -7.20 1.43 -27.93
CA LEU A 28 -7.24 2.61 -28.79
C LEU A 28 -8.11 2.42 -30.04
N VAL A 29 -8.13 1.21 -30.62
CA VAL A 29 -9.01 0.90 -31.77
C VAL A 29 -10.48 0.91 -31.34
N ALA A 30 -10.82 0.36 -30.17
CA ALA A 30 -12.17 0.40 -29.62
C ALA A 30 -12.64 1.85 -29.37
N ASP A 31 -11.79 2.65 -28.75
CA ASP A 31 -12.08 4.08 -28.49
C ASP A 31 -12.23 4.89 -29.78
N ALA A 32 -11.39 4.62 -30.79
CA ALA A 32 -11.47 5.28 -32.09
C ALA A 32 -12.78 4.99 -32.82
N ILE A 33 -13.31 3.75 -32.72
CA ILE A 33 -14.62 3.38 -33.30
C ILE A 33 -15.75 4.17 -32.64
N VAL A 34 -15.76 4.25 -31.30
CA VAL A 34 -16.77 5.01 -30.55
C VAL A 34 -16.67 6.51 -30.83
N PHE A 35 -15.46 7.03 -30.91
CA PHE A 35 -15.20 8.44 -31.18
C PHE A 35 -15.65 8.83 -32.62
N GLU A 36 -15.29 8.01 -33.63
CA GLU A 36 -15.74 8.21 -35.01
C GLU A 36 -17.28 8.19 -35.11
N ALA A 37 -17.89 7.16 -34.51
CA ALA A 37 -19.34 7.02 -34.51
C ALA A 37 -20.03 8.23 -33.85
N SER A 38 -19.46 8.76 -32.76
CA SER A 38 -20.00 9.94 -32.06
C SER A 38 -19.87 11.21 -32.90
N LEU A 39 -18.71 11.44 -33.54
CA LEU A 39 -18.50 12.58 -34.44
C LEU A 39 -19.41 12.52 -35.67
N SER A 40 -19.54 11.35 -36.29
CA SER A 40 -20.42 11.15 -37.44
C SER A 40 -21.89 11.34 -37.05
N PHE A 41 -22.29 10.90 -35.85
CA PHE A 41 -23.68 11.10 -35.36
C PHE A 41 -24.08 12.59 -35.21
N ILE A 42 -23.14 13.47 -34.78
CA ILE A 42 -23.38 14.92 -34.69
C ILE A 42 -23.11 15.66 -35.99
N GLY A 43 -22.75 14.95 -37.09
CA GLY A 43 -22.50 15.53 -38.39
C GLY A 43 -21.11 16.16 -38.58
N ALA A 44 -20.19 15.93 -37.63
CA ALA A 44 -18.78 16.42 -37.67
C ALA A 44 -17.80 15.36 -38.18
N GLY A 45 -18.26 14.15 -38.53
CA GLY A 45 -17.47 13.06 -39.04
C GLY A 45 -17.28 13.03 -40.55
N ILE A 46 -16.92 11.86 -41.10
CA ILE A 46 -16.64 11.65 -42.53
C ILE A 46 -17.98 11.80 -43.32
N THR A 47 -18.16 12.92 -43.96
CA THR A 47 -19.38 13.27 -44.72
C THR A 47 -19.36 12.83 -46.18
N SER A 48 -18.74 11.72 -46.55
CA SER A 48 -18.81 11.27 -47.93
C SER A 48 -20.03 10.38 -48.15
N VAL A 49 -20.87 10.79 -49.09
CA VAL A 49 -22.12 10.11 -49.50
C VAL A 49 -21.88 8.64 -49.92
N ASN A 50 -20.65 8.25 -50.21
CA ASN A 50 -20.27 6.92 -50.69
C ASN A 50 -19.57 6.00 -49.66
N THR A 51 -19.40 6.45 -48.42
CA THR A 51 -18.77 5.62 -47.36
C THR A 51 -19.74 5.45 -46.19
N PRO A 52 -20.52 4.34 -46.17
CA PRO A 52 -21.42 4.11 -45.03
C PRO A 52 -20.56 3.81 -43.77
N THR A 53 -20.72 4.62 -42.72
CA THR A 53 -20.19 4.38 -41.38
C THR A 53 -21.35 4.13 -40.42
N TRP A 54 -21.08 3.39 -39.33
CA TRP A 54 -22.14 3.13 -38.34
C TRP A 54 -22.65 4.45 -37.71
N GLY A 55 -21.78 5.44 -37.54
CA GLY A 55 -22.16 6.75 -37.03
C GLY A 55 -23.10 7.52 -37.98
N ASN A 56 -22.82 7.49 -39.30
CA ASN A 56 -23.74 8.10 -40.30
C ASN A 56 -25.08 7.37 -40.34
N MET A 57 -25.09 6.03 -40.28
CA MET A 57 -26.33 5.23 -40.22
C MET A 57 -27.16 5.58 -38.96
N LEU A 58 -26.53 5.79 -37.83
CA LEU A 58 -27.18 6.25 -36.59
C LEU A 58 -27.78 7.67 -36.75
N SER A 59 -27.06 8.57 -37.42
CA SER A 59 -27.52 9.96 -37.66
C SER A 59 -28.72 9.98 -38.58
N GLU A 60 -28.70 9.21 -39.68
CA GLU A 60 -29.85 9.06 -40.62
C GLU A 60 -31.04 8.37 -39.94
N GLY A 61 -30.75 7.31 -39.14
CA GLY A 61 -31.75 6.56 -38.37
C GLY A 61 -32.50 7.42 -37.34
N LYS A 62 -31.86 8.47 -36.80
CA LYS A 62 -32.50 9.42 -35.86
C LYS A 62 -33.74 10.07 -36.44
N ALA A 63 -33.72 10.47 -37.71
CA ALA A 63 -34.88 11.06 -38.38
C ALA A 63 -36.01 10.02 -38.58
N LEU A 64 -35.66 8.78 -38.86
CA LEU A 64 -36.61 7.70 -39.07
C LEU A 64 -37.22 7.16 -37.75
N LEU A 65 -36.53 7.33 -36.64
CA LEU A 65 -37.03 6.95 -35.31
C LEU A 65 -38.31 7.70 -34.94
N LEU A 66 -38.38 8.99 -35.27
CA LEU A 66 -39.57 9.85 -35.04
C LEU A 66 -40.76 9.41 -35.87
N SER A 67 -40.58 8.70 -36.99
CA SER A 67 -41.62 8.13 -37.84
C SER A 67 -41.95 6.66 -37.49
N GLY A 68 -41.45 6.14 -36.36
CA GLY A 68 -41.77 4.79 -35.86
C GLY A 68 -40.86 3.68 -36.38
N HIS A 69 -39.81 4.01 -37.16
CA HIS A 69 -38.88 3.04 -37.69
C HIS A 69 -37.60 2.99 -36.81
N TRP A 70 -37.55 2.06 -35.87
CA TRP A 70 -36.48 1.98 -34.85
C TRP A 70 -35.23 1.19 -35.31
N TRP A 71 -35.36 0.28 -36.26
CA TRP A 71 -34.31 -0.65 -36.69
C TRP A 71 -33.08 0.00 -37.35
N PRO A 72 -33.19 1.13 -38.11
CA PRO A 72 -32.00 1.77 -38.70
C PRO A 72 -31.06 2.39 -37.64
N THR A 73 -31.57 2.66 -36.44
CA THR A 73 -30.75 3.13 -35.29
C THR A 73 -30.25 1.95 -34.43
N PHE A 74 -31.09 0.93 -34.25
CA PHE A 74 -30.78 -0.21 -33.37
C PHE A 74 -29.63 -1.04 -33.88
N PHE A 75 -29.65 -1.47 -35.14
CA PHE A 75 -28.63 -2.39 -35.67
C PHE A 75 -27.21 -1.78 -35.72
N PRO A 76 -26.97 -0.55 -36.19
CA PRO A 76 -25.64 0.05 -36.13
C PRO A 76 -25.15 0.25 -34.71
N GLY A 77 -26.01 0.63 -33.77
CA GLY A 77 -25.68 0.74 -32.36
C GLY A 77 -25.27 -0.59 -31.74
N LEU A 78 -26.03 -1.67 -32.08
CA LEU A 78 -25.70 -3.03 -31.65
C LEU A 78 -24.35 -3.52 -32.23
N MET A 79 -24.05 -3.17 -33.48
CA MET A 79 -22.77 -3.54 -34.11
C MET A 79 -21.58 -2.83 -33.47
N ILE A 80 -21.72 -1.56 -33.10
CA ILE A 80 -20.71 -0.82 -32.35
C ILE A 80 -20.50 -1.50 -30.98
N LEU A 81 -21.58 -1.82 -30.25
CA LEU A 81 -21.52 -2.49 -28.95
C LEU A 81 -20.80 -3.84 -29.03
N ILE A 82 -21.19 -4.70 -29.98
CA ILE A 82 -20.59 -6.03 -30.16
C ILE A 82 -19.09 -5.89 -30.51
N THR A 83 -18.75 -4.99 -31.43
CA THR A 83 -17.37 -4.82 -31.89
C THR A 83 -16.47 -4.32 -30.77
N THR A 84 -16.90 -3.32 -30.00
CA THR A 84 -16.14 -2.80 -28.85
C THR A 84 -16.01 -3.83 -27.73
N LEU A 85 -17.09 -4.60 -27.47
CA LEU A 85 -17.04 -5.69 -26.50
C LEU A 85 -16.06 -6.80 -26.93
N CYS A 86 -16.11 -7.22 -28.21
CA CYS A 86 -15.17 -8.21 -28.72
C CYS A 86 -13.71 -7.75 -28.67
N LEU A 87 -13.44 -6.45 -28.96
CA LEU A 87 -12.10 -5.90 -28.86
C LEU A 87 -11.61 -5.86 -27.42
N ASN A 88 -12.46 -5.53 -26.46
CA ASN A 88 -12.12 -5.54 -25.04
C ASN A 88 -11.82 -6.94 -24.53
N VAL A 89 -12.67 -7.93 -24.87
CA VAL A 89 -12.43 -9.36 -24.52
C VAL A 89 -11.16 -9.87 -25.20
N LEU A 90 -10.89 -9.48 -26.45
CA LEU A 90 -9.65 -9.82 -27.15
C LEU A 90 -8.43 -9.22 -26.45
N SER A 91 -8.52 -7.97 -25.99
CA SER A 91 -7.46 -7.30 -25.23
C SER A 91 -7.14 -8.03 -23.93
N GLU A 92 -8.19 -8.44 -23.20
CA GLU A 92 -8.06 -9.19 -21.95
C GLU A 92 -7.48 -10.61 -22.21
N GLY A 93 -8.01 -11.34 -23.18
CA GLY A 93 -7.47 -12.64 -23.57
C GLY A 93 -6.05 -12.59 -24.11
N LEU A 94 -5.67 -11.52 -24.80
CA LEU A 94 -4.29 -11.30 -25.24
C LEU A 94 -3.34 -11.04 -24.06
N THR A 95 -3.81 -10.29 -23.07
CA THR A 95 -3.09 -10.06 -21.81
C THR A 95 -2.85 -11.39 -21.10
N ASP A 96 -3.88 -12.19 -20.92
CA ASP A 96 -3.79 -13.49 -20.27
C ASP A 96 -2.91 -14.48 -21.04
N ALA A 97 -3.05 -14.55 -22.37
CA ALA A 97 -2.24 -15.43 -23.22
C ALA A 97 -0.75 -15.03 -23.23
N MET A 98 -0.44 -13.74 -23.09
CA MET A 98 0.94 -13.23 -23.04
C MET A 98 1.52 -13.27 -21.63
N ALA A 99 0.68 -13.20 -20.59
CA ALA A 99 1.06 -13.40 -19.19
C ALA A 99 1.27 -14.89 -18.87
N SER A 100 0.61 -15.81 -19.61
CA SER A 100 0.76 -17.25 -19.41
C SER A 100 2.08 -17.76 -20.00
N PRO A 101 2.99 -18.32 -19.20
CA PRO A 101 4.17 -18.99 -19.74
C PRO A 101 3.74 -20.23 -20.53
N ARG A 102 4.37 -20.48 -21.67
CA ARG A 102 4.16 -21.71 -22.45
C ARG A 102 4.43 -22.93 -21.56
N ILE A 103 3.37 -23.61 -21.16
CA ILE A 103 3.45 -24.91 -20.47
C ILE A 103 4.18 -25.88 -21.41
N ARG A 104 5.39 -26.28 -21.03
CA ARG A 104 6.01 -27.47 -21.64
C ARG A 104 5.27 -28.67 -21.09
N ALA A 105 4.56 -29.36 -21.98
CA ALA A 105 3.89 -30.62 -21.71
C ALA A 105 4.94 -31.66 -21.25
N ASN A 106 5.12 -31.80 -19.96
CA ASN A 106 5.63 -32.96 -19.25
C ASN A 106 5.21 -32.75 -17.77
N VAL A 107 3.93 -32.88 -17.51
CA VAL A 107 3.37 -32.98 -16.16
C VAL A 107 2.94 -34.44 -16.03
N ASP A 108 3.44 -35.14 -15.02
CA ASP A 108 2.99 -36.46 -14.61
C ASP A 108 1.54 -36.33 -14.13
N VAL A 109 0.62 -36.74 -14.98
CA VAL A 109 -0.84 -36.62 -14.77
C VAL A 109 -1.29 -37.50 -13.59
N GLU A 110 -0.58 -38.57 -13.26
CA GLU A 110 -0.90 -39.47 -12.14
C GLU A 110 -0.67 -38.81 -10.76
N ALA A 111 0.35 -37.95 -10.60
CA ALA A 111 0.62 -37.26 -9.33
C ALA A 111 -0.39 -36.13 -9.05
N ASP A 112 -0.95 -35.51 -10.08
CA ASP A 112 -1.97 -34.46 -9.97
C ASP A 112 -3.37 -35.03 -9.67
N GLU A 113 -3.69 -36.24 -10.15
CA GLU A 113 -4.95 -36.91 -9.83
C GLU A 113 -5.01 -37.38 -8.36
N GLU A 114 -3.90 -37.85 -7.77
CA GLU A 114 -3.84 -38.18 -6.34
C GLU A 114 -3.95 -36.92 -5.44
N ALA A 115 -3.40 -35.79 -5.87
CA ALA A 115 -3.54 -34.53 -5.15
C ALA A 115 -4.98 -33.97 -5.19
N MET A 116 -5.67 -34.11 -6.31
CA MET A 116 -7.09 -33.73 -6.44
C MET A 116 -8.02 -34.61 -5.62
N GLN A 117 -7.74 -35.90 -5.48
CA GLN A 117 -8.55 -36.82 -4.67
C GLN A 117 -8.43 -36.50 -3.17
N THR A 118 -7.26 -36.09 -2.70
CA THR A 118 -7.08 -35.61 -1.32
C THR A 118 -7.77 -34.28 -1.07
N GLU A 119 -7.78 -33.35 -2.02
CA GLU A 119 -8.48 -32.07 -1.91
C GLU A 119 -10.02 -32.23 -1.91
N HIS A 120 -10.56 -33.21 -2.66
CA HIS A 120 -11.98 -33.56 -2.59
C HIS A 120 -12.37 -34.15 -1.24
N ALA A 121 -11.56 -35.00 -0.63
CA ALA A 121 -11.81 -35.58 0.68
C ALA A 121 -11.87 -34.50 1.79
N TRP A 122 -11.06 -33.44 1.69
CA TRP A 122 -11.11 -32.30 2.61
C TRP A 122 -12.35 -31.41 2.39
N LYS A 123 -12.84 -31.27 1.16
CA LYS A 123 -14.08 -30.53 0.85
C LYS A 123 -15.32 -31.28 1.33
N GLU A 124 -15.35 -32.60 1.23
CA GLU A 124 -16.44 -33.43 1.74
C GLU A 124 -16.48 -33.45 3.28
N ALA A 125 -15.33 -33.50 3.95
CA ALA A 125 -15.25 -33.38 5.40
C ALA A 125 -15.69 -32.00 5.91
N GLY A 126 -15.40 -30.92 5.15
CA GLY A 126 -15.86 -29.56 5.45
C GLY A 126 -17.34 -29.32 5.15
N ALA A 127 -17.94 -30.05 4.22
CA ALA A 127 -19.36 -29.98 3.90
C ALA A 127 -20.26 -30.68 4.93
N ALA A 128 -19.75 -31.73 5.59
CA ALA A 128 -20.48 -32.44 6.63
C ALA A 128 -20.71 -31.61 7.91
N VAL A 129 -19.99 -30.54 8.12
CA VAL A 129 -20.14 -29.61 9.27
C VAL A 129 -21.16 -28.50 9.00
N ARG A 130 -21.66 -28.32 7.76
CA ARG A 130 -22.58 -27.23 7.36
C ARG A 130 -24.02 -27.64 7.05
N SER A 131 -24.46 -28.83 7.39
CA SER A 131 -25.84 -29.25 7.14
C SER A 131 -26.78 -29.00 8.33
N HIS A 132 -26.84 -27.74 8.80
CA HIS A 132 -27.94 -27.26 9.65
C HIS A 132 -28.25 -25.80 9.33
N ALA A 133 -28.89 -25.57 8.17
CA ALA A 133 -29.68 -24.37 7.90
C ALA A 133 -30.54 -24.64 6.63
N ASP A 134 -31.53 -25.50 6.78
CA ASP A 134 -32.68 -25.53 5.87
C ASP A 134 -33.61 -24.36 6.21
N LEU A 135 -33.56 -23.31 5.41
CA LEU A 135 -34.61 -22.31 5.29
C LEU A 135 -34.95 -22.12 3.82
N PRO A 136 -36.23 -22.15 3.41
CA PRO A 136 -36.64 -22.10 2.01
C PRO A 136 -36.37 -20.73 1.40
N ALA A 137 -35.84 -20.75 0.15
CA ALA A 137 -35.33 -19.58 -0.59
C ALA A 137 -36.41 -18.62 -1.12
N ASP A 138 -37.69 -18.85 -0.93
CA ASP A 138 -38.77 -18.16 -1.64
C ASP A 138 -39.51 -17.08 -0.83
N ALA A 139 -39.11 -16.81 0.41
CA ALA A 139 -39.83 -15.87 1.30
C ALA A 139 -39.13 -14.49 1.49
N VAL A 140 -37.97 -14.23 0.85
CA VAL A 140 -37.12 -13.07 1.17
C VAL A 140 -37.24 -11.89 0.19
N THR A 141 -38.00 -12.00 -0.92
CA THR A 141 -37.83 -11.07 -2.04
C THR A 141 -38.76 -9.87 -2.08
N GLN A 142 -39.85 -9.79 -1.30
CA GLN A 142 -40.78 -8.66 -1.37
C GLN A 142 -40.89 -7.79 -0.12
N ALA A 143 -40.57 -8.30 1.05
CA ALA A 143 -40.61 -7.51 2.28
C ALA A 143 -39.36 -6.61 2.45
N GLN A 144 -38.18 -7.06 1.99
CA GLN A 144 -36.92 -6.30 2.14
C GLN A 144 -36.74 -5.17 1.13
N VAL A 145 -37.39 -5.19 -0.03
CA VAL A 145 -37.35 -4.09 -1.00
C VAL A 145 -38.27 -2.93 -0.59
N SER A 146 -39.32 -3.18 0.18
CA SER A 146 -40.22 -2.15 0.69
C SER A 146 -39.67 -1.42 1.92
N GLU A 147 -38.75 -2.04 2.68
CA GLU A 147 -38.02 -1.37 3.79
C GLU A 147 -36.85 -0.50 3.31
N LEU A 148 -36.30 -0.75 2.11
CA LEU A 148 -35.19 0.04 1.57
C LEU A 148 -35.60 1.37 0.93
N THR A 149 -36.89 1.62 0.73
CA THR A 149 -37.39 2.86 0.10
C THR A 149 -38.22 3.76 1.03
N GLY A 150 -38.37 3.42 2.30
CA GLY A 150 -39.32 4.09 3.18
C GLY A 150 -38.83 4.54 4.57
N LEU A 151 -37.57 4.41 4.92
CA LEU A 151 -37.05 4.94 6.18
C LEU A 151 -35.72 5.65 5.95
N VAL A 152 -35.80 6.95 5.62
CA VAL A 152 -34.80 7.88 6.14
C VAL A 152 -35.05 7.95 7.64
N GLU A 153 -34.48 7.01 8.40
CA GLU A 153 -34.38 7.20 9.84
C GLU A 153 -33.57 8.49 10.08
N PRO A 154 -34.00 9.34 11.03
CA PRO A 154 -33.19 10.49 11.43
C PRO A 154 -31.83 9.94 11.84
N ALA A 155 -30.76 10.54 11.27
CA ALA A 155 -29.37 10.18 11.49
C ALA A 155 -29.18 9.81 12.98
N ALA A 156 -28.78 8.54 13.24
CA ALA A 156 -28.35 8.14 14.56
C ALA A 156 -27.29 9.15 14.98
N GLU A 157 -27.46 9.79 16.14
CA GLU A 157 -26.56 10.80 16.67
C GLU A 157 -25.14 10.26 16.62
N GLU A 158 -24.30 10.90 15.79
CA GLU A 158 -22.90 10.49 15.62
C GLU A 158 -22.25 10.62 16.99
N THR A 159 -21.79 9.50 17.57
CA THR A 159 -21.01 9.55 18.80
C THR A 159 -19.85 10.49 18.61
N PRO A 160 -19.69 11.55 19.42
CA PRO A 160 -18.64 12.52 19.28
C PRO A 160 -17.26 11.85 19.25
N LEU A 161 -16.31 12.39 18.50
CA LEU A 161 -14.94 11.85 18.41
C LEU A 161 -14.33 11.63 19.80
N GLU A 162 -14.58 12.54 20.75
CA GLU A 162 -14.13 12.45 22.13
C GLU A 162 -14.63 11.21 22.86
N GLU A 163 -15.89 10.83 22.64
CA GLU A 163 -16.47 9.65 23.27
C GLU A 163 -15.86 8.35 22.69
N ARG A 164 -15.60 8.33 21.38
CA ARG A 164 -14.92 7.23 20.70
C ARG A 164 -13.47 7.09 21.19
N LEU A 165 -12.73 8.20 21.31
CA LEU A 165 -11.38 8.20 21.87
C LEU A 165 -11.38 7.76 23.34
N ALA A 166 -12.38 8.19 24.15
CA ALA A 166 -12.52 7.73 25.52
C ALA A 166 -12.81 6.23 25.62
N THR A 167 -13.55 5.67 24.65
CA THR A 167 -13.81 4.24 24.60
C THR A 167 -12.54 3.47 24.20
N LEU A 168 -11.79 3.93 23.20
CA LEU A 168 -10.49 3.38 22.83
C LEU A 168 -9.53 3.41 24.01
N ARG A 169 -9.44 4.55 24.72
CA ARG A 169 -8.60 4.71 25.92
C ARG A 169 -8.93 3.68 26.98
N ARG A 170 -10.23 3.45 27.26
CA ARG A 170 -10.66 2.43 28.24
C ARG A 170 -10.28 1.02 27.81
N ALA A 171 -10.52 0.70 26.54
CA ALA A 171 -10.16 -0.59 25.96
C ALA A 171 -8.64 -0.83 26.00
N GLU A 172 -7.86 0.19 25.64
CA GLU A 172 -6.40 0.12 25.62
C GLU A 172 -5.82 -0.04 27.02
N LEU A 173 -6.31 0.72 28.02
CA LEU A 173 -5.88 0.60 29.41
C LEU A 173 -6.20 -0.76 30.04
N ALA A 174 -7.24 -1.45 29.56
CA ALA A 174 -7.58 -2.81 29.96
C ALA A 174 -6.73 -3.89 29.30
N ARG A 175 -5.95 -3.53 28.29
CA ARG A 175 -5.18 -4.45 27.46
C ARG A 175 -3.85 -4.80 28.13
N GLN A 176 -3.48 -6.10 28.11
CA GLN A 176 -2.24 -6.60 28.70
C GLN A 176 -1.23 -7.16 27.68
N ASP A 177 -1.64 -7.21 26.39
CA ASP A 177 -0.90 -7.82 25.29
C ASP A 177 -0.12 -6.82 24.41
N ARG A 178 0.05 -5.57 24.89
CA ARG A 178 0.84 -4.57 24.16
C ARG A 178 2.33 -4.86 24.22
N LEU A 179 2.96 -4.66 23.08
CA LEU A 179 4.40 -4.74 22.99
C LEU A 179 5.04 -3.59 23.77
N VAL A 180 5.78 -3.94 24.81
CA VAL A 180 6.58 -3.00 25.59
C VAL A 180 8.05 -3.32 25.30
N TYR A 181 8.81 -2.30 24.92
CA TYR A 181 10.24 -2.49 24.67
C TYR A 181 10.98 -2.69 25.98
N PRO A 182 11.69 -3.83 26.17
CA PRO A 182 12.22 -4.22 27.48
C PRO A 182 13.49 -3.47 27.89
N THR A 183 14.23 -2.87 26.94
CA THR A 183 15.54 -2.24 27.18
C THR A 183 15.61 -0.82 26.60
N PRO A 184 14.89 0.17 27.16
CA PRO A 184 14.86 1.53 26.63
C PRO A 184 16.21 2.25 26.63
N GLU A 185 17.16 1.81 27.44
CA GLU A 185 18.54 2.31 27.56
C GLU A 185 19.48 1.77 26.45
N ALA A 186 19.04 0.80 25.62
CA ALA A 186 19.87 0.21 24.58
C ALA A 186 20.27 1.25 23.52
N GLU A 187 21.53 1.20 23.07
CA GLU A 187 21.98 2.05 21.96
C GLU A 187 21.19 1.75 20.68
N PRO A 188 20.75 2.78 19.95
CA PRO A 188 19.96 2.61 18.74
C PRO A 188 20.79 1.94 17.62
N VAL A 189 20.16 1.02 16.89
CA VAL A 189 20.71 0.46 15.63
C VAL A 189 20.61 1.48 14.51
N LEU A 190 19.49 2.21 14.47
CA LEU A 190 19.25 3.30 13.53
C LEU A 190 18.88 4.56 14.29
N GLU A 191 19.52 5.66 13.95
CA GLU A 191 19.18 7.00 14.47
C GLU A 191 19.16 8.00 13.32
N VAL A 192 18.00 8.62 13.10
CA VAL A 192 17.79 9.66 12.09
C VAL A 192 17.68 10.98 12.81
N LYS A 193 18.50 11.97 12.42
CA LYS A 193 18.57 13.29 13.04
C LYS A 193 18.37 14.40 12.03
N ASN A 194 17.34 15.19 12.22
CA ASN A 194 17.05 16.42 11.45
C ASN A 194 17.08 16.17 9.93
N LEU A 195 16.58 15.00 9.50
CA LEU A 195 16.59 14.57 8.12
C LEU A 195 15.66 15.46 7.29
N SER A 196 16.24 16.12 6.29
CA SER A 196 15.47 16.84 5.29
C SER A 196 15.87 16.39 3.88
N ILE A 197 14.85 16.21 3.00
CA ILE A 197 15.02 15.69 1.65
C ILE A 197 14.27 16.58 0.68
N ALA A 198 14.96 17.07 -0.35
CA ALA A 198 14.38 17.83 -1.45
C ALA A 198 14.76 17.22 -2.80
N PHE A 199 13.93 17.46 -3.81
CA PHE A 199 14.19 17.10 -5.21
C PHE A 199 14.17 18.36 -6.07
N PRO A 200 15.30 19.11 -6.14
CA PRO A 200 15.34 20.43 -6.78
C PRO A 200 14.88 20.44 -8.25
N ALA A 201 15.14 19.36 -8.99
CA ALA A 201 14.75 19.24 -10.39
C ALA A 201 13.23 19.10 -10.61
N GLN A 202 12.47 18.64 -9.59
CA GLN A 202 11.04 18.34 -9.70
C GLN A 202 10.17 19.33 -8.91
N HIS A 203 10.62 19.72 -7.72
CA HIS A 203 9.85 20.51 -6.75
C HIS A 203 10.58 21.77 -6.27
N GLY A 204 11.68 22.18 -6.94
CA GLY A 204 12.48 23.32 -6.49
C GLY A 204 13.13 23.07 -5.13
N ASP A 205 13.25 24.13 -4.33
CA ASP A 205 13.89 24.07 -3.00
C ASP A 205 12.98 23.55 -1.88
N VAL A 206 11.81 23.02 -2.22
CA VAL A 206 10.84 22.51 -1.22
C VAL A 206 11.34 21.19 -0.65
N ASN A 207 11.43 21.08 0.67
CA ASN A 207 11.70 19.82 1.35
C ASN A 207 10.45 18.94 1.33
N ILE A 208 10.55 17.75 0.72
CA ILE A 208 9.47 16.75 0.78
C ILE A 208 9.44 16.07 2.14
N VAL A 209 10.61 15.81 2.72
CA VAL A 209 10.81 15.41 4.11
C VAL A 209 11.51 16.59 4.79
N ASP A 210 11.06 17.00 5.97
CA ASP A 210 11.46 18.23 6.59
C ASP A 210 11.68 18.06 8.09
N ASP A 211 12.96 17.97 8.50
CA ASP A 211 13.42 17.89 9.88
C ASP A 211 12.90 16.66 10.66
N VAL A 212 12.93 15.51 10.03
CA VAL A 212 12.46 14.26 10.62
C VAL A 212 13.55 13.66 11.50
N SER A 213 13.19 13.34 12.76
CA SER A 213 14.08 12.68 13.72
C SER A 213 13.37 11.51 14.39
N PHE A 214 14.02 10.35 14.43
CA PHE A 214 13.56 9.15 15.16
C PHE A 214 14.71 8.18 15.38
N SER A 215 14.52 7.21 16.25
CA SER A 215 15.49 6.15 16.50
C SER A 215 14.83 4.78 16.64
N VAL A 216 15.58 3.72 16.35
CA VAL A 216 15.14 2.33 16.51
C VAL A 216 16.23 1.52 17.18
N ARG A 217 15.88 0.77 18.20
CA ARG A 217 16.80 -0.04 19.02
C ARG A 217 16.79 -1.51 18.57
N PRO A 218 17.78 -2.32 18.96
CA PRO A 218 17.79 -3.75 18.64
C PRO A 218 16.52 -4.45 19.15
N GLY A 219 15.85 -5.22 18.29
CA GLY A 219 14.58 -5.90 18.63
C GLY A 219 13.37 -4.99 18.77
N GLU A 220 13.52 -3.67 18.63
CA GLU A 220 12.41 -2.71 18.63
C GLU A 220 11.73 -2.66 17.26
N THR A 221 10.41 -2.50 17.26
CA THR A 221 9.66 -2.05 16.09
C THR A 221 9.21 -0.61 16.30
N MET A 222 9.63 0.29 15.41
CA MET A 222 9.13 1.66 15.32
C MET A 222 8.18 1.77 14.14
N GLY A 223 6.95 2.20 14.40
CA GLY A 223 5.94 2.46 13.39
C GLY A 223 6.07 3.86 12.80
N LEU A 224 6.12 3.97 11.48
CA LEU A 224 6.09 5.24 10.76
C LEU A 224 4.76 5.38 10.03
N VAL A 225 3.89 6.26 10.52
CA VAL A 225 2.47 6.34 10.11
C VAL A 225 2.14 7.69 9.50
N GLY A 226 1.18 7.72 8.60
CA GLY A 226 0.61 8.95 8.01
C GLY A 226 -0.07 8.66 6.67
N GLU A 227 -0.81 9.63 6.15
CA GLU A 227 -1.49 9.52 4.85
C GLU A 227 -0.51 9.27 3.69
N SER A 228 -1.03 8.78 2.55
CA SER A 228 -0.21 8.61 1.34
C SER A 228 0.38 9.96 0.89
N GLY A 229 1.63 9.95 0.44
CA GLY A 229 2.33 11.17 0.03
C GLY A 229 3.01 11.98 1.16
N CYS A 230 2.90 11.58 2.43
CA CYS A 230 3.53 12.31 3.56
C CYS A 230 5.05 12.06 3.71
N GLY A 231 5.73 11.38 2.78
CA GLY A 231 7.20 11.23 2.79
C GLY A 231 7.75 9.96 3.45
N LYS A 232 6.92 9.04 3.97
CA LYS A 232 7.35 7.80 4.66
C LYS A 232 8.29 6.94 3.82
N SER A 233 7.87 6.56 2.61
CA SER A 233 8.68 5.72 1.71
C SER A 233 9.95 6.43 1.25
N ILE A 234 9.91 7.76 1.07
CA ILE A 234 11.09 8.56 0.73
C ILE A 234 12.09 8.52 1.91
N THR A 235 11.62 8.63 3.15
CA THR A 235 12.44 8.49 4.36
C THR A 235 13.06 7.09 4.43
N SER A 236 12.28 6.03 4.18
CA SER A 236 12.76 4.65 4.13
C SER A 236 13.83 4.43 3.05
N MET A 237 13.62 4.99 1.85
CA MET A 237 14.60 4.93 0.77
C MET A 237 15.87 5.73 1.09
N ALA A 238 15.78 6.85 1.83
CA ALA A 238 16.94 7.59 2.29
C ALA A 238 17.79 6.76 3.25
N VAL A 239 17.15 6.11 4.24
CA VAL A 239 17.83 5.19 5.17
C VAL A 239 18.53 4.05 4.42
N MET A 240 17.89 3.51 3.38
CA MET A 240 18.50 2.47 2.54
C MET A 240 19.53 3.03 1.54
N GLY A 241 19.71 4.36 1.44
CA GLY A 241 20.58 5.00 0.45
C GLY A 241 20.14 4.71 -1.00
N LEU A 242 18.84 4.59 -1.25
CA LEU A 242 18.25 4.24 -2.56
C LEU A 242 17.70 5.46 -3.31
N LEU A 243 17.81 6.66 -2.75
CA LEU A 243 17.39 7.88 -3.43
C LEU A 243 18.29 8.20 -4.64
N PRO A 244 17.74 8.82 -5.68
CA PRO A 244 18.54 9.22 -6.85
C PRO A 244 19.60 10.27 -6.45
N PRO A 245 20.73 10.34 -7.17
CA PRO A 245 21.80 11.32 -6.87
C PRO A 245 21.36 12.79 -6.99
N THR A 246 20.22 13.05 -7.63
CA THR A 246 19.61 14.38 -7.76
C THR A 246 18.88 14.84 -6.51
N ALA A 247 18.65 13.93 -5.54
CA ALA A 247 18.07 14.28 -4.26
C ALA A 247 19.08 15.03 -3.39
N ARG A 248 18.65 16.16 -2.81
CA ARG A 248 19.41 16.89 -1.80
C ARG A 248 18.97 16.38 -0.43
N ILE A 249 19.90 15.75 0.29
CA ILE A 249 19.65 15.18 1.61
C ILE A 249 20.51 15.95 2.62
N THR A 250 19.93 16.39 3.72
CA THR A 250 20.61 17.05 4.86
C THR A 250 20.19 16.40 6.16
N GLY A 251 20.99 16.61 7.22
CA GLY A 251 20.83 15.92 8.49
C GLY A 251 21.77 14.73 8.60
N GLU A 252 21.47 13.80 9.50
CA GLU A 252 22.29 12.62 9.74
C GLU A 252 21.42 11.37 9.77
N ILE A 253 21.95 10.28 9.21
CA ILE A 253 21.39 8.94 9.34
C ILE A 253 22.49 8.03 9.88
N LEU A 254 22.42 7.73 11.16
CA LEU A 254 23.41 6.93 11.86
C LEU A 254 22.95 5.47 11.92
N PHE A 255 23.69 4.58 11.29
CA PHE A 255 23.50 3.13 11.41
C PHE A 255 24.64 2.55 12.25
N LYS A 256 24.31 2.01 13.43
CA LYS A 256 25.30 1.55 14.43
C LYS A 256 26.38 2.62 14.70
N GLY A 257 25.96 3.87 14.86
CA GLY A 257 26.83 5.01 15.12
C GLY A 257 27.60 5.58 13.92
N ARG A 258 27.47 4.99 12.71
CA ARG A 258 28.14 5.47 11.49
C ARG A 258 27.16 6.22 10.60
N ASN A 259 27.51 7.44 10.19
CA ASN A 259 26.67 8.23 9.27
C ASN A 259 26.69 7.63 7.86
N ILE A 260 25.55 7.09 7.42
CA ILE A 260 25.46 6.45 6.11
C ILE A 260 25.47 7.46 4.96
N LEU A 261 25.12 8.74 5.20
CA LEU A 261 25.15 9.77 4.15
C LEU A 261 26.57 10.11 3.70
N GLU A 262 27.58 9.81 4.53
CA GLU A 262 29.00 10.04 4.23
C GLU A 262 29.68 8.81 3.62
N MET A 263 28.97 7.68 3.52
CA MET A 263 29.53 6.44 2.98
C MET A 263 29.63 6.46 1.46
N THR A 264 30.64 5.79 0.96
CA THR A 264 30.78 5.51 -0.47
C THR A 264 29.73 4.50 -0.94
N LEU A 265 29.46 4.46 -2.25
CA LEU A 265 28.53 3.48 -2.84
C LEU A 265 28.95 2.02 -2.54
N ALA A 266 30.26 1.76 -2.45
CA ALA A 266 30.76 0.43 -2.12
C ALA A 266 30.42 0.02 -0.68
N GLU A 267 30.57 0.94 0.28
CA GLU A 267 30.18 0.72 1.69
C GLU A 267 28.68 0.56 1.83
N HIS A 268 27.86 1.37 1.17
CA HIS A 268 26.40 1.18 1.10
C HIS A 268 26.02 -0.21 0.59
N ASN A 269 26.65 -0.65 -0.51
CA ASN A 269 26.38 -1.97 -1.08
C ASN A 269 26.82 -3.13 -0.16
N ALA A 270 27.80 -2.91 0.70
CA ALA A 270 28.20 -3.87 1.71
C ALA A 270 27.16 -4.00 2.84
N LEU A 271 26.48 -2.91 3.20
CA LEU A 271 25.44 -2.93 4.23
C LEU A 271 24.12 -3.48 3.70
N ARG A 272 23.71 -3.12 2.47
CA ARG A 272 22.44 -3.52 1.88
C ARG A 272 22.36 -5.03 1.66
N GLY A 273 21.24 -5.61 2.12
CA GLY A 273 20.99 -7.04 2.04
C GLY A 273 21.90 -7.89 2.92
N HIS A 274 22.74 -7.28 3.75
CA HIS A 274 23.52 -7.92 4.78
C HIS A 274 23.08 -7.44 6.16
N GLU A 275 23.40 -6.22 6.52
CA GLU A 275 23.05 -5.64 7.82
C GLU A 275 21.72 -4.88 7.81
N MET A 276 21.35 -4.37 6.64
CA MET A 276 20.10 -3.64 6.40
C MET A 276 19.33 -4.30 5.27
N SER A 277 18.05 -4.55 5.48
CA SER A 277 17.17 -5.15 4.48
C SER A 277 15.87 -4.39 4.35
N MET A 278 15.20 -4.51 3.20
CA MET A 278 13.93 -3.85 2.94
C MET A 278 12.91 -4.83 2.35
N ILE A 279 11.72 -4.80 2.89
CA ILE A 279 10.53 -5.48 2.36
C ILE A 279 9.70 -4.41 1.67
N TYR A 280 9.54 -4.54 0.35
CA TYR A 280 8.84 -3.56 -0.48
C TYR A 280 7.33 -3.76 -0.46
N GLN A 281 6.59 -2.70 -0.76
CA GLN A 281 5.14 -2.63 -0.78
C GLN A 281 4.48 -3.65 -1.73
N ASP A 282 5.03 -3.85 -2.93
CA ASP A 282 4.46 -4.74 -3.94
C ASP A 282 5.31 -6.00 -4.13
N ALA A 283 4.78 -7.12 -3.62
CA ALA A 283 5.40 -8.42 -3.76
C ALA A 283 5.46 -8.91 -5.20
N LEU A 284 4.51 -8.52 -6.06
CA LEU A 284 4.46 -8.98 -7.43
C LEU A 284 5.56 -8.34 -8.28
N SER A 285 5.76 -7.03 -8.13
CA SER A 285 6.80 -6.30 -8.86
C SER A 285 8.20 -6.57 -8.32
N SER A 286 8.32 -6.99 -7.06
CA SER A 286 9.61 -7.27 -6.41
C SER A 286 10.20 -8.63 -6.77
N LEU A 287 9.37 -9.59 -7.17
CA LEU A 287 9.79 -10.90 -7.63
C LEU A 287 9.89 -10.94 -9.16
N ASN A 288 10.92 -11.58 -9.70
CA ASN A 288 11.04 -11.76 -11.15
C ASN A 288 10.03 -12.81 -11.63
N PRO A 289 8.98 -12.45 -12.39
CA PRO A 289 7.91 -13.37 -12.78
C PRO A 289 8.38 -14.49 -13.71
N SER A 290 9.51 -14.31 -14.39
CA SER A 290 10.07 -15.29 -15.34
C SER A 290 11.07 -16.27 -14.71
N MET A 291 11.28 -16.19 -13.39
CA MET A 291 12.25 -17.02 -12.68
C MET A 291 11.57 -17.81 -11.55
N LEU A 292 11.92 -19.10 -11.44
CA LEU A 292 11.53 -19.90 -10.28
C LEU A 292 12.03 -19.27 -8.96
N ILE A 293 11.26 -19.40 -7.89
CA ILE A 293 11.64 -18.94 -6.55
C ILE A 293 13.01 -19.50 -6.14
N ARG A 294 13.30 -20.78 -6.40
CA ARG A 294 14.61 -21.40 -6.19
C ARG A 294 15.75 -20.60 -6.82
N SER A 295 15.56 -20.15 -8.05
CA SER A 295 16.64 -19.44 -8.76
C SER A 295 16.88 -18.03 -8.18
N GLN A 296 15.84 -17.38 -7.72
CA GLN A 296 15.92 -16.06 -7.08
C GLN A 296 16.57 -16.18 -5.70
N MET A 297 16.12 -17.11 -4.86
CA MET A 297 16.71 -17.34 -3.54
C MET A 297 18.18 -17.77 -3.63
N LYS A 298 18.53 -18.64 -4.60
CA LYS A 298 19.92 -19.06 -4.83
C LYS A 298 20.84 -17.89 -5.18
N GLN A 299 20.35 -16.85 -5.86
CA GLN A 299 21.15 -15.65 -6.13
C GLN A 299 21.48 -14.88 -4.85
N LEU A 300 20.54 -14.83 -3.89
CA LEU A 300 20.73 -14.16 -2.59
C LEU A 300 21.64 -14.98 -1.68
N THR A 301 21.39 -16.28 -1.52
CA THR A 301 22.18 -17.15 -0.64
C THR A 301 23.64 -17.25 -1.11
N ARG A 302 23.90 -17.25 -2.42
CA ARG A 302 25.28 -17.23 -2.96
C ARG A 302 26.07 -15.95 -2.64
N ARG A 303 25.40 -14.87 -2.30
CA ARG A 303 26.04 -13.60 -1.91
C ARG A 303 26.43 -13.56 -0.43
N GLY A 304 26.42 -14.69 0.27
CA GLY A 304 26.79 -14.82 1.67
C GLY A 304 25.60 -15.00 2.61
N GLY A 305 24.55 -15.72 2.17
CA GLY A 305 23.44 -16.11 3.04
C GLY A 305 23.91 -17.03 4.13
N THR A 306 23.40 -16.81 5.35
CA THR A 306 23.71 -17.61 6.55
C THR A 306 22.85 -18.87 6.63
N ARG A 307 21.68 -18.86 5.94
CA ARG A 307 20.69 -19.95 5.92
C ARG A 307 20.44 -20.45 4.52
N SER A 308 20.02 -21.71 4.42
CA SER A 308 19.58 -22.30 3.16
C SER A 308 18.23 -21.70 2.72
N ALA A 309 17.89 -21.86 1.44
CA ALA A 309 16.59 -21.42 0.93
C ALA A 309 15.43 -22.20 1.58
N GLU A 310 15.66 -23.47 1.87
CA GLU A 310 14.72 -24.35 2.54
C GLU A 310 14.45 -23.89 3.97
N GLU A 311 15.48 -23.62 4.77
CA GLU A 311 15.35 -23.10 6.13
C GLU A 311 14.62 -21.75 6.18
N LEU A 312 14.90 -20.87 5.21
CA LEU A 312 14.22 -19.55 5.13
C LEU A 312 12.73 -19.69 4.81
N LEU A 313 12.36 -20.63 3.94
CA LEU A 313 10.96 -20.88 3.60
C LEU A 313 10.21 -21.55 4.75
N ASP A 314 10.83 -22.50 5.44
CA ASP A 314 10.28 -23.09 6.67
C ASP A 314 10.06 -22.02 7.75
N LEU A 315 11.01 -21.11 7.91
CA LEU A 315 10.93 -20.01 8.89
C LEU A 315 9.71 -19.10 8.67
N VAL A 316 9.29 -18.91 7.41
CA VAL A 316 8.10 -18.13 7.08
C VAL A 316 6.83 -18.97 6.92
N GLY A 317 6.90 -20.29 7.25
CA GLY A 317 5.77 -21.21 7.21
C GLY A 317 5.28 -21.55 5.80
N LEU A 318 6.22 -21.66 4.84
CA LEU A 318 5.97 -22.14 3.48
C LEU A 318 6.61 -23.50 3.27
N ASP A 319 5.92 -24.41 2.55
CA ASP A 319 6.52 -25.66 2.09
C ASP A 319 7.70 -25.40 1.13
N PRO A 320 8.94 -25.75 1.50
CA PRO A 320 10.10 -25.44 0.68
C PRO A 320 10.09 -26.19 -0.64
N VAL A 321 9.65 -27.46 -0.65
CA VAL A 321 9.71 -28.32 -1.84
C VAL A 321 8.80 -27.78 -2.94
N ARG A 322 7.59 -27.40 -2.58
CA ARG A 322 6.60 -26.81 -3.50
C ARG A 322 7.02 -25.42 -3.90
N THR A 323 7.32 -24.55 -2.93
CA THR A 323 7.58 -23.11 -3.16
C THR A 323 8.83 -22.91 -4.03
N LEU A 324 9.90 -23.67 -3.83
CA LEU A 324 11.13 -23.55 -4.63
C LEU A 324 10.94 -23.95 -6.11
N LYS A 325 9.96 -24.78 -6.41
CA LYS A 325 9.62 -25.19 -7.77
C LYS A 325 8.62 -24.27 -8.45
N SER A 326 8.00 -23.36 -7.72
CA SER A 326 6.97 -22.45 -8.23
C SER A 326 7.55 -21.18 -8.83
N TYR A 327 6.81 -20.59 -9.76
CA TYR A 327 6.99 -19.20 -10.21
C TYR A 327 6.20 -18.26 -9.31
N PRO A 328 6.55 -16.97 -9.25
CA PRO A 328 5.81 -15.99 -8.43
C PRO A 328 4.30 -15.94 -8.72
N HIS A 329 3.87 -16.08 -9.95
CA HIS A 329 2.46 -16.02 -10.35
C HIS A 329 1.65 -17.25 -9.91
N GLU A 330 2.30 -18.38 -9.61
CA GLU A 330 1.66 -19.60 -9.08
C GLU A 330 1.41 -19.53 -7.57
N LEU A 331 1.94 -18.50 -6.89
CA LEU A 331 1.80 -18.29 -5.45
C LEU A 331 0.66 -17.29 -5.17
N SER A 332 -0.07 -17.50 -4.07
CA SER A 332 -1.03 -16.51 -3.57
C SER A 332 -0.32 -15.21 -3.13
N GLY A 333 -1.06 -14.10 -2.99
CA GLY A 333 -0.52 -12.83 -2.52
C GLY A 333 0.25 -12.97 -1.20
N GLY A 334 -0.35 -13.66 -0.22
CA GLY A 334 0.29 -13.91 1.07
C GLY A 334 1.52 -14.81 1.00
N GLN A 335 1.52 -15.82 0.12
CA GLN A 335 2.70 -16.66 -0.11
C GLN A 335 3.84 -15.86 -0.75
N ARG A 336 3.55 -15.01 -1.75
CA ARG A 336 4.54 -14.11 -2.35
C ARG A 336 5.15 -13.17 -1.31
N GLN A 337 4.32 -12.59 -0.44
CA GLN A 337 4.78 -11.72 0.63
C GLN A 337 5.70 -12.46 1.61
N ARG A 338 5.34 -13.69 2.01
CA ARG A 338 6.19 -14.54 2.85
C ARG A 338 7.53 -14.89 2.19
N VAL A 339 7.53 -15.14 0.86
CA VAL A 339 8.78 -15.34 0.10
C VAL A 339 9.66 -14.09 0.13
N LEU A 340 9.10 -12.88 -0.03
CA LEU A 340 9.87 -11.63 0.10
C LEU A 340 10.44 -11.44 1.50
N ILE A 341 9.66 -11.75 2.53
CA ILE A 341 10.15 -11.71 3.93
C ILE A 341 11.32 -12.69 4.09
N ALA A 342 11.20 -13.93 3.60
CA ALA A 342 12.29 -14.91 3.62
C ALA A 342 13.55 -14.41 2.89
N MET A 343 13.38 -13.79 1.72
CA MET A 343 14.49 -13.20 0.96
C MET A 343 15.16 -12.03 1.71
N ALA A 344 14.38 -11.19 2.38
CA ALA A 344 14.91 -10.09 3.18
C ALA A 344 15.76 -10.58 4.37
N LEU A 345 15.47 -11.75 4.91
CA LEU A 345 16.15 -12.34 6.08
C LEU A 345 17.30 -13.26 5.72
N THR A 346 17.68 -13.36 4.44
CA THR A 346 18.71 -14.31 3.94
C THR A 346 20.05 -14.18 4.65
N ARG A 347 20.41 -13.02 5.17
CA ARG A 347 21.72 -12.70 5.74
C ARG A 347 21.65 -12.19 7.19
N ASP A 348 20.60 -12.51 7.91
CA ASP A 348 20.35 -12.11 9.30
C ASP A 348 20.57 -10.60 9.54
N PRO A 349 19.77 -9.72 8.89
CA PRO A 349 19.96 -8.28 8.99
C PRO A 349 19.73 -7.78 10.41
N SER A 350 20.48 -6.75 10.82
CA SER A 350 20.27 -6.07 12.11
C SER A 350 19.10 -5.09 12.05
N LEU A 351 18.76 -4.58 10.82
CA LEU A 351 17.64 -3.67 10.56
C LEU A 351 16.82 -4.16 9.38
N VAL A 352 15.51 -4.23 9.57
CA VAL A 352 14.53 -4.50 8.50
C VAL A 352 13.62 -3.29 8.36
N ILE A 353 13.50 -2.74 7.16
CA ILE A 353 12.50 -1.73 6.82
C ILE A 353 11.37 -2.42 6.07
N ALA A 354 10.17 -2.43 6.64
CA ALA A 354 8.97 -2.97 6.03
C ALA A 354 8.09 -1.82 5.53
N ASP A 355 8.16 -1.53 4.23
CA ASP A 355 7.41 -0.44 3.60
C ASP A 355 6.08 -0.97 3.08
N GLU A 356 5.00 -0.68 3.80
CA GLU A 356 3.63 -1.14 3.53
C GLU A 356 3.51 -2.64 3.20
N PRO A 357 4.06 -3.54 4.03
CA PRO A 357 4.24 -4.96 3.68
C PRO A 357 2.93 -5.74 3.57
N THR A 358 1.79 -5.13 3.83
CA THR A 358 0.46 -5.76 3.83
C THR A 358 -0.51 -5.10 2.85
N THR A 359 -0.07 -4.11 2.08
CA THR A 359 -0.89 -3.46 1.05
C THR A 359 -1.30 -4.49 -0.01
N ALA A 360 -2.55 -4.42 -0.47
CA ALA A 360 -3.17 -5.35 -1.42
C ALA A 360 -3.36 -6.81 -0.91
N LEU A 361 -3.31 -7.03 0.40
CA LEU A 361 -3.67 -8.30 1.02
C LEU A 361 -5.04 -8.20 1.70
N ASP A 362 -5.79 -9.30 1.72
CA ASP A 362 -7.02 -9.37 2.51
C ASP A 362 -6.74 -9.34 4.03
N VAL A 363 -7.76 -8.95 4.83
CA VAL A 363 -7.62 -8.72 6.28
C VAL A 363 -7.06 -9.94 7.02
N THR A 364 -7.44 -11.15 6.60
CA THR A 364 -6.99 -12.39 7.23
C THR A 364 -5.50 -12.63 6.96
N VAL A 365 -5.07 -12.45 5.71
CA VAL A 365 -3.68 -12.61 5.30
C VAL A 365 -2.81 -11.49 5.88
N GLN A 366 -3.33 -10.25 5.96
CA GLN A 366 -2.65 -9.15 6.66
C GLN A 366 -2.30 -9.54 8.09
N LYS A 367 -3.27 -10.07 8.86
CA LYS A 367 -3.02 -10.52 10.23
C LYS A 367 -1.92 -11.57 10.28
N GLN A 368 -1.97 -12.57 9.41
CA GLN A 368 -0.95 -13.64 9.37
C GLN A 368 0.46 -13.11 9.06
N VAL A 369 0.59 -12.13 8.18
CA VAL A 369 1.88 -11.49 7.86
C VAL A 369 2.40 -10.67 9.04
N ILE A 370 1.52 -9.98 9.74
CA ILE A 370 1.86 -9.21 10.93
C ILE A 370 2.34 -10.12 12.07
N ASP A 371 1.58 -11.17 12.37
CA ASP A 371 1.95 -12.15 13.39
C ASP A 371 3.31 -12.80 13.05
N LEU A 372 3.52 -13.15 11.77
CA LEU A 372 4.79 -13.68 11.29
C LEU A 372 5.96 -12.71 11.50
N LEU A 373 5.79 -11.43 11.16
CA LEU A 373 6.85 -10.42 11.33
C LEU A 373 7.22 -10.22 12.81
N ASN A 374 6.23 -10.24 13.72
CA ASN A 374 6.47 -10.19 15.15
C ASN A 374 7.24 -11.42 15.65
N ASP A 375 6.81 -12.62 15.26
CA ASP A 375 7.48 -13.87 15.62
C ASP A 375 8.93 -13.90 15.13
N LEU A 376 9.16 -13.44 13.89
CA LEU A 376 10.50 -13.37 13.30
C LEU A 376 11.39 -12.36 14.02
N ARG A 377 10.86 -11.19 14.34
CA ARG A 377 11.60 -10.17 15.10
C ARG A 377 11.98 -10.68 16.47
N GLU A 378 11.07 -11.33 17.21
CA GLU A 378 11.36 -11.91 18.52
C GLU A 378 12.42 -13.03 18.45
N LYS A 379 12.32 -13.90 17.45
CA LYS A 379 13.26 -15.02 17.26
C LYS A 379 14.63 -14.58 16.79
N LEU A 380 14.72 -13.57 15.94
CA LEU A 380 15.96 -13.15 15.27
C LEU A 380 16.58 -11.88 15.86
N GLY A 381 15.82 -11.10 16.63
CA GLY A 381 16.30 -9.92 17.35
C GLY A 381 16.59 -8.69 16.48
N PHE A 382 16.15 -8.64 15.22
CA PHE A 382 16.36 -7.47 14.37
C PHE A 382 15.52 -6.27 14.81
N ALA A 383 16.05 -5.07 14.57
CA ALA A 383 15.29 -3.83 14.64
C ALA A 383 14.37 -3.69 13.42
N MET A 384 13.16 -3.13 13.58
CA MET A 384 12.23 -2.95 12.47
C MET A 384 11.67 -1.54 12.39
N VAL A 385 11.72 -0.94 11.20
CA VAL A 385 10.92 0.24 10.85
C VAL A 385 9.72 -0.27 10.05
N PHE A 386 8.53 -0.15 10.62
CA PHE A 386 7.29 -0.58 10.00
C PHE A 386 6.51 0.62 9.46
N VAL A 387 6.44 0.75 8.15
CA VAL A 387 5.77 1.86 7.48
C VAL A 387 4.38 1.44 7.05
N SER A 388 3.38 2.24 7.41
CA SER A 388 1.99 2.02 6.98
C SER A 388 1.20 3.34 7.00
N HIS A 389 0.09 3.37 6.28
CA HIS A 389 -0.93 4.40 6.41
C HIS A 389 -2.02 4.01 7.43
N ASP A 390 -2.02 2.78 7.91
CA ASP A 390 -3.00 2.25 8.86
C ASP A 390 -2.41 2.22 10.29
N LEU A 391 -2.87 3.17 11.12
CA LEU A 391 -2.44 3.29 12.51
C LEU A 391 -2.89 2.10 13.37
N ALA A 392 -4.06 1.50 13.07
CA ALA A 392 -4.52 0.32 13.81
C ALA A 392 -3.64 -0.90 13.56
N LEU A 393 -3.18 -1.05 12.32
CA LEU A 393 -2.26 -2.11 11.94
C LEU A 393 -0.91 -1.94 12.64
N VAL A 394 -0.37 -0.71 12.58
CA VAL A 394 0.91 -0.37 13.24
C VAL A 394 0.84 -0.59 14.75
N ALA A 395 -0.28 -0.26 15.36
CA ALA A 395 -0.49 -0.47 16.79
C ALA A 395 -0.41 -1.95 17.23
N LYS A 396 -0.47 -2.92 16.31
CA LYS A 396 -0.32 -4.35 16.61
C LYS A 396 1.13 -4.83 16.58
N VAL A 397 2.04 -4.07 15.97
CA VAL A 397 3.44 -4.48 15.76
C VAL A 397 4.45 -3.54 16.37
N ALA A 398 4.12 -2.26 16.56
CA ALA A 398 5.04 -1.24 16.98
C ALA A 398 5.08 -1.07 18.51
N HIS A 399 6.28 -0.89 19.03
CA HIS A 399 6.51 -0.46 20.42
C HIS A 399 6.36 1.05 20.56
N ARG A 400 6.81 1.80 19.55
CA ARG A 400 6.72 3.26 19.44
C ARG A 400 6.20 3.63 18.05
N VAL A 401 5.52 4.76 17.97
CA VAL A 401 4.96 5.26 16.71
C VAL A 401 5.42 6.70 16.49
N THR A 402 5.82 6.97 15.26
CA THR A 402 6.09 8.30 14.73
C THR A 402 5.04 8.63 13.67
N VAL A 403 4.23 9.64 13.90
CA VAL A 403 3.18 10.10 12.99
C VAL A 403 3.73 11.21 12.12
N MET A 404 3.63 11.05 10.80
CA MET A 404 4.10 12.04 9.81
C MET A 404 2.93 12.64 9.05
N TYR A 405 3.00 13.93 8.79
CA TYR A 405 2.11 14.66 7.91
C TYR A 405 2.91 15.57 6.97
N ALA A 406 2.67 15.48 5.67
CA ALA A 406 3.29 16.33 4.65
C ALA A 406 4.82 16.52 4.83
N GLY A 407 5.54 15.45 5.22
CA GLY A 407 6.99 15.45 5.42
C GLY A 407 7.48 15.89 6.80
N GLN A 408 6.61 16.29 7.71
CA GLN A 408 6.95 16.68 9.08
C GLN A 408 6.47 15.63 10.08
N VAL A 409 7.20 15.46 11.20
CA VAL A 409 6.73 14.66 12.34
C VAL A 409 5.75 15.51 13.13
N VAL A 410 4.54 15.00 13.34
CA VAL A 410 3.50 15.71 14.09
C VAL A 410 3.30 15.17 15.50
N GLU A 411 3.55 13.88 15.72
CA GLU A 411 3.47 13.28 17.05
C GLU A 411 4.34 12.02 17.13
N GLN A 412 4.94 11.77 18.28
CA GLN A 412 5.80 10.62 18.54
C GLN A 412 5.66 10.15 19.96
N ALA A 413 5.32 8.86 20.16
CA ALA A 413 5.14 8.30 21.50
C ALA A 413 5.28 6.77 21.51
N GLY A 414 5.29 6.18 22.69
CA GLY A 414 4.99 4.76 22.87
C GLY A 414 3.58 4.44 22.34
N THR A 415 3.41 3.24 21.76
CA THR A 415 2.14 2.89 21.10
C THR A 415 0.93 3.03 22.03
N SER A 416 1.01 2.51 23.25
CA SER A 416 -0.10 2.61 24.21
C SER A 416 -0.37 4.07 24.59
N GLU A 417 0.66 4.87 24.80
CA GLU A 417 0.54 6.30 25.12
C GLU A 417 -0.15 7.07 23.99
N LEU A 418 0.28 6.86 22.75
CA LEU A 418 -0.33 7.49 21.58
C LEU A 418 -1.82 7.17 21.43
N LEU A 419 -2.21 5.91 21.72
CA LEU A 419 -3.60 5.46 21.61
C LEU A 419 -4.47 5.96 22.75
N THR A 420 -3.89 6.13 23.95
CA THR A 420 -4.65 6.55 25.15
C THR A 420 -4.72 8.06 25.31
N ASN A 421 -3.71 8.77 24.80
CA ASN A 421 -3.57 10.22 24.98
C ASN A 421 -3.06 10.92 23.70
N PRO A 422 -3.73 10.77 22.54
CA PRO A 422 -3.32 11.48 21.33
C PRO A 422 -3.51 12.99 21.50
N VAL A 423 -2.46 13.76 21.30
CA VAL A 423 -2.46 15.22 21.52
C VAL A 423 -2.68 15.96 20.21
N HIS A 424 -1.95 15.61 19.15
CA HIS A 424 -2.04 16.33 17.90
C HIS A 424 -3.36 16.04 17.16
N GLU A 425 -4.02 17.08 16.65
CA GLU A 425 -5.34 16.99 15.99
C GLU A 425 -5.35 15.99 14.82
N TYR A 426 -4.28 15.93 14.05
CA TYR A 426 -4.13 14.94 12.97
C TYR A 426 -4.13 13.49 13.48
N THR A 427 -3.39 13.19 14.54
CA THR A 427 -3.36 11.86 15.17
C THR A 427 -4.74 11.46 15.69
N ARG A 428 -5.45 12.39 16.33
CA ARG A 428 -6.83 12.18 16.81
C ARG A 428 -7.77 11.88 15.65
N GLY A 429 -7.60 12.59 14.52
CA GLY A 429 -8.36 12.36 13.29
C GLY A 429 -8.11 10.99 12.68
N LEU A 430 -6.84 10.54 12.62
CA LEU A 430 -6.48 9.20 12.13
C LEU A 430 -7.09 8.10 13.01
N LEU A 431 -7.02 8.23 14.33
CA LEU A 431 -7.65 7.28 15.27
C LEU A 431 -9.17 7.28 15.13
N GLY A 432 -9.78 8.44 14.95
CA GLY A 432 -11.23 8.57 14.74
C GLY A 432 -11.71 7.85 13.48
N ALA A 433 -10.92 7.87 12.41
CA ALA A 433 -11.21 7.13 11.18
C ALA A 433 -11.21 5.61 11.39
N VAL A 434 -10.20 5.08 12.09
CA VAL A 434 -10.08 3.65 12.43
C VAL A 434 -11.27 3.19 13.28
N LEU A 435 -11.59 3.91 14.33
CA LEU A 435 -12.71 3.59 15.23
C LEU A 435 -14.07 3.63 14.52
N SER A 436 -14.23 4.49 13.51
CA SER A 436 -15.45 4.54 12.72
C SER A 436 -15.63 3.29 11.85
N ILE A 437 -14.55 2.73 11.33
CA ILE A 437 -14.58 1.48 10.55
C ILE A 437 -14.91 0.28 11.47
N GLU A 438 -14.25 0.18 12.62
CA GLU A 438 -14.48 -0.91 13.57
C GLU A 438 -15.90 -0.90 14.16
N ALA A 439 -16.46 0.29 14.40
CA ALA A 439 -17.82 0.46 14.90
C ALA A 439 -18.92 0.24 13.84
N GLY A 440 -18.54 0.02 12.56
CA GLY A 440 -19.50 -0.14 11.46
C GLY A 440 -20.38 1.09 11.24
N SER A 441 -19.90 2.29 11.60
CA SER A 441 -20.67 3.52 11.45
C SER A 441 -20.88 3.88 9.96
N ASN A 442 -22.08 4.31 9.62
CA ASN A 442 -22.45 4.70 8.22
C ASN A 442 -21.66 5.91 7.72
N ARG A 443 -20.99 6.64 8.58
CA ARG A 443 -20.18 7.81 8.23
C ARG A 443 -18.82 7.72 8.92
N LEU A 444 -17.77 7.72 8.12
CA LEU A 444 -16.40 7.69 8.60
C LEU A 444 -16.00 9.08 9.12
N HIS A 445 -15.39 9.13 10.32
CA HIS A 445 -14.70 10.34 10.75
C HIS A 445 -13.44 10.49 9.89
N GLN A 446 -13.34 11.58 9.14
CA GLN A 446 -12.20 11.86 8.28
C GLN A 446 -11.56 13.19 8.68
N VAL A 447 -10.24 13.23 8.63
CA VAL A 447 -9.52 14.52 8.69
C VAL A 447 -9.89 15.34 7.45
N ARG A 448 -10.35 16.56 7.65
CA ARG A 448 -10.85 17.42 6.57
C ARG A 448 -9.77 17.68 5.50
N GLY A 449 -10.17 17.68 4.23
CA GLY A 449 -9.27 17.96 3.11
C GLY A 449 -8.34 16.79 2.76
N THR A 450 -7.34 17.03 1.93
CA THR A 450 -6.31 16.08 1.48
C THR A 450 -4.91 16.59 1.84
N VAL A 451 -3.92 15.71 1.84
CA VAL A 451 -2.51 16.13 1.97
C VAL A 451 -2.17 17.06 0.79
N PRO A 452 -1.65 18.26 1.04
CA PRO A 452 -1.29 19.18 -0.03
C PRO A 452 -0.16 18.62 -0.89
N SER A 453 -0.10 19.05 -2.14
CA SER A 453 1.04 18.75 -3.01
C SER A 453 2.29 19.52 -2.55
N PRO A 454 3.51 19.07 -2.89
CA PRO A 454 4.73 19.77 -2.48
C PRO A 454 4.79 21.25 -2.89
N SER A 455 4.15 21.61 -4.00
CA SER A 455 4.05 23.01 -4.47
C SER A 455 3.14 23.89 -3.60
N GLU A 456 2.29 23.27 -2.78
CA GLU A 456 1.32 23.94 -1.90
C GLU A 456 1.78 23.94 -0.44
N PHE A 457 2.93 23.35 -0.13
CA PHE A 457 3.43 23.32 1.24
C PHE A 457 3.67 24.72 1.79
N VAL A 458 3.08 25.02 2.94
CA VAL A 458 3.41 26.22 3.71
C VAL A 458 4.80 26.09 4.31
N LYS A 459 5.44 27.21 4.62
CA LYS A 459 6.79 27.25 5.19
C LYS A 459 6.86 26.75 6.64
N GLY A 460 5.77 26.93 7.37
CA GLY A 460 5.66 26.56 8.78
C GLY A 460 5.00 25.21 9.00
N ASP A 461 3.97 25.19 9.83
CA ASP A 461 3.18 24.00 10.13
C ASP A 461 2.31 23.62 8.93
N ARG A 462 2.67 22.52 8.27
CA ARG A 462 1.98 22.03 7.09
C ARG A 462 0.60 21.46 7.37
N PHE A 463 0.29 21.14 8.62
CA PHE A 463 -1.04 20.71 9.03
C PHE A 463 -1.96 21.89 9.32
N ALA A 464 -1.44 23.08 9.63
CA ALA A 464 -2.22 24.25 9.99
C ALA A 464 -3.44 24.50 9.07
N PRO A 465 -3.34 24.45 7.72
CA PRO A 465 -4.51 24.68 6.84
C PRO A 465 -5.67 23.69 7.02
N ARG A 466 -5.41 22.50 7.63
CA ARG A 466 -6.42 21.46 7.91
C ARG A 466 -6.83 21.41 9.38
N SER A 467 -6.15 22.17 10.24
CA SER A 467 -6.40 22.22 11.67
C SER A 467 -7.63 23.06 12.02
N SER A 468 -8.01 23.03 13.28
CA SER A 468 -9.02 23.93 13.85
C SER A 468 -8.59 25.40 13.83
N TYR A 469 -7.28 25.69 13.60
CA TYR A 469 -6.70 27.02 13.52
C TYR A 469 -5.97 27.26 12.19
N PRO A 470 -6.69 27.32 11.05
CA PRO A 470 -6.09 27.20 9.71
C PRO A 470 -5.17 28.35 9.29
N THR A 471 -5.12 29.42 10.05
CA THR A 471 -4.29 30.61 9.77
C THR A 471 -3.11 30.76 10.76
N VAL A 472 -2.97 29.86 11.72
CA VAL A 472 -1.96 29.94 12.78
C VAL A 472 -0.77 29.06 12.43
N GLY A 473 0.45 29.58 12.53
CA GLY A 473 1.68 28.83 12.31
C GLY A 473 2.06 28.58 10.86
N LEU A 474 1.46 29.28 9.90
CA LEU A 474 1.73 29.07 8.44
C LEU A 474 3.18 29.38 8.04
N ASP A 475 3.83 30.30 8.74
CA ASP A 475 5.21 30.73 8.48
C ASP A 475 6.20 30.25 9.55
N THR A 476 5.70 29.72 10.67
CA THR A 476 6.51 29.29 11.80
C THR A 476 6.58 27.76 11.84
N ARG A 477 7.79 27.21 11.76
CA ARG A 477 7.99 25.77 11.85
C ARG A 477 7.55 25.24 13.22
N PRO A 478 6.77 24.15 13.28
CA PRO A 478 6.41 23.52 14.54
C PRO A 478 7.64 22.84 15.17
N VAL A 479 7.68 22.83 16.49
CA VAL A 479 8.72 22.18 17.27
C VAL A 479 8.10 21.04 18.06
N LEU A 480 8.79 19.89 18.08
CA LEU A 480 8.38 18.75 18.91
C LEU A 480 8.61 19.09 20.39
N LYS A 481 7.54 19.12 21.17
CA LYS A 481 7.59 19.34 22.62
C LYS A 481 7.08 18.12 23.38
N PRO A 482 7.65 17.80 24.55
CA PRO A 482 7.11 16.74 25.37
C PRO A 482 5.74 17.16 25.94
N VAL A 483 4.80 16.21 25.98
CA VAL A 483 3.45 16.42 26.54
C VAL A 483 3.50 16.76 28.03
N ALA A 484 4.45 16.16 28.74
CA ALA A 484 4.73 16.46 30.14
C ALA A 484 6.26 16.43 30.38
N ALA A 485 6.73 17.10 31.41
CA ALA A 485 8.14 17.11 31.77
C ALA A 485 8.65 15.68 32.02
N GLY A 486 9.66 15.24 31.24
CA GLY A 486 10.25 13.90 31.31
C GLY A 486 9.45 12.81 30.59
N SER A 487 8.42 13.15 29.83
CA SER A 487 7.68 12.20 28.98
C SER A 487 8.42 11.96 27.66
N ASP A 488 8.38 10.69 27.19
CA ASP A 488 8.82 10.28 25.85
C ASP A 488 7.72 10.48 24.77
N HIS A 489 6.63 11.16 25.14
CA HIS A 489 5.56 11.54 24.24
C HIS A 489 5.75 12.98 23.79
N PHE A 490 5.98 13.16 22.48
CA PHE A 490 6.23 14.45 21.85
C PHE A 490 5.15 14.76 20.81
N TYR A 491 4.76 16.03 20.74
CA TYR A 491 3.86 16.52 19.69
C TYR A 491 4.38 17.83 19.10
N ALA A 492 4.09 18.05 17.84
CA ALA A 492 4.48 19.24 17.10
C ALA A 492 3.53 20.40 17.43
N VAL A 493 4.08 21.54 17.78
CA VAL A 493 3.31 22.75 18.06
C VAL A 493 4.13 23.99 17.70
N THR A 494 3.46 24.99 17.13
CA THR A 494 4.07 26.32 16.92
C THR A 494 3.89 27.19 18.17
N PRO A 495 4.79 28.13 18.44
CA PRO A 495 4.65 29.04 19.61
C PRO A 495 3.33 29.81 19.61
N GLU A 496 2.83 30.18 18.43
CA GLU A 496 1.56 30.90 18.28
C GLU A 496 0.36 30.03 18.68
N LEU A 497 0.35 28.76 18.21
CA LEU A 497 -0.70 27.80 18.55
C LEU A 497 -0.68 27.45 20.03
N GLU A 498 0.51 27.24 20.59
CA GLU A 498 0.69 26.99 22.05
C GLU A 498 0.12 28.11 22.91
N ALA A 499 0.36 29.38 22.53
CA ALA A 499 -0.17 30.51 23.24
C ALA A 499 -1.71 30.62 23.21
N ILE A 500 -2.32 30.14 22.11
CA ILE A 500 -3.80 30.06 21.97
C ILE A 500 -4.34 28.96 22.88
N LEU A 501 -3.79 27.76 22.79
CA LEU A 501 -4.22 26.59 23.57
C LEU A 501 -4.07 26.85 25.09
N ALA A 502 -2.99 27.51 25.49
CA ALA A 502 -2.79 27.89 26.88
C ALA A 502 -3.86 28.88 27.41
N LYS A 503 -4.33 29.82 26.58
CA LYS A 503 -5.41 30.74 26.95
C LYS A 503 -6.76 30.03 27.05
N GLU A 504 -7.04 29.09 26.14
CA GLU A 504 -8.28 28.32 26.18
C GLU A 504 -8.37 27.37 27.38
N ALA A 505 -7.23 26.79 27.80
CA ALA A 505 -7.16 25.94 28.98
C ALA A 505 -7.35 26.74 30.32
N MET A 506 -7.21 28.07 30.29
CA MET A 506 -7.41 28.97 31.45
C MET A 506 -8.81 29.58 31.49
N SER A 507 -9.59 29.48 30.42
CA SER A 507 -10.96 29.98 30.30
C SER A 507 -11.99 28.92 30.62
#